data_6ac087b4a6732815c75cc78d77d61646
#
_entry.id   6ac087b4a6732815c75cc78d77d61646
#
_cell.length_a   1.000
_cell.length_b   1.000
_cell.length_c   1.000
_cell.angle_alpha   90.00
_cell.angle_beta   90.00
_cell.angle_gamma   90.00
#
_symmetry.space_group_name_H-M   'P 1'
#
loop_
_entity.id
_entity.type
_entity.pdbx_description
1 polymer ?
#
loop_
_entity_poly.entity_id
_entity_poly.type
_entity_poly.pdbx_seq_one_letter_code
_entity_poly.pdbx_strand_id
1 'polypeptide(L)'
;MRRTIIAAAAGLIALGAPARAQEWPARPITFVVPFAAGGGVDVSARIQALRMGELLGQSILVENVGAAAGMAGGARVAKAAPDGYTLLIGNSGTHAFNQSLYKKPLYNAVTDFEPVGLATESPRILIARKDLPASTLTEFIAYLKAHEATAQFGSAGVGAGTHLPCVLFNLAIGANVTHVPYRGEGPVMQDLIGGRIDYMCATIQTGAAQVKQGAVKGIAVMAEKRLPIIDLATTGEQGLAGVEASVWNAFFLPKGTPAAIVRKVNTAMSATLDDPAIRARLEELGLEIVPPERRTPEYLAQYLPAEIERWAKIVHAAGISAE
;
A
#
# COMPACT_ATOMS: atom_id res chain seq x y z
N MET A 1 -70.53 4.69 58.51
CA MET A 1 -69.25 4.04 58.62
C MET A 1 -68.56 4.13 57.24
N ARG A 2 -67.64 5.12 57.09
CA ARG A 2 -66.87 5.36 55.86
C ARG A 2 -65.51 4.74 56.02
N ARG A 3 -65.15 3.73 55.20
CA ARG A 3 -63.79 3.17 55.12
C ARG A 3 -63.03 3.87 54.02
N THR A 4 -62.03 4.61 54.46
CA THR A 4 -61.10 5.29 53.58
C THR A 4 -60.02 4.29 53.17
N ILE A 5 -59.89 4.01 51.85
CA ILE A 5 -58.81 3.20 51.28
C ILE A 5 -57.71 4.17 50.83
N ILE A 6 -56.55 4.10 51.54
CA ILE A 6 -55.37 4.82 51.14
C ILE A 6 -54.62 3.94 50.13
N ALA A 7 -54.60 4.33 48.87
CA ALA A 7 -53.77 3.72 47.84
C ALA A 7 -52.34 4.28 47.90
N ALA A 8 -51.38 3.46 48.33
CA ALA A 8 -49.97 3.78 48.32
C ALA A 8 -49.43 3.65 46.87
N ALA A 9 -49.18 4.77 46.20
CA ALA A 9 -48.47 4.80 44.92
C ALA A 9 -46.97 4.62 45.20
N ALA A 10 -46.46 3.37 45.09
CA ALA A 10 -45.04 3.09 45.08
C ALA A 10 -44.44 3.52 43.71
N GLY A 11 -43.86 4.72 43.65
CA GLY A 11 -43.10 5.18 42.48
C GLY A 11 -41.85 4.32 42.28
N LEU A 12 -41.85 3.51 41.19
CA LEU A 12 -40.63 2.89 40.66
C LEU A 12 -39.72 4.01 40.12
N ILE A 13 -38.80 4.47 40.89
CA ILE A 13 -37.63 5.23 40.40
C ILE A 13 -36.73 4.18 39.75
N ALA A 14 -36.87 3.95 38.43
CA ALA A 14 -35.89 3.23 37.65
C ALA A 14 -34.61 4.09 37.66
N LEU A 15 -33.67 3.76 38.52
CA LEU A 15 -32.31 4.23 38.48
C LEU A 15 -31.72 3.78 37.15
N GLY A 16 -31.81 4.62 36.12
CA GLY A 16 -31.08 4.46 34.87
C GLY A 16 -29.59 4.50 35.22
N ALA A 17 -28.99 3.33 35.45
CA ALA A 17 -27.54 3.24 35.48
C ALA A 17 -27.02 3.88 34.16
N PRO A 18 -26.07 4.82 34.23
CA PRO A 18 -25.48 5.35 33.01
C PRO A 18 -24.93 4.15 32.24
N ALA A 19 -25.52 3.88 31.06
CA ALA A 19 -24.94 2.93 30.15
C ALA A 19 -23.52 3.42 29.89
N ARG A 20 -22.54 2.80 30.52
CA ARG A 20 -21.14 3.02 30.17
C ARG A 20 -21.05 2.65 28.73
N ALA A 21 -20.92 3.65 27.86
CA ALA A 21 -20.58 3.41 26.48
C ALA A 21 -19.38 2.49 26.48
N GLN A 22 -19.59 1.28 25.95
CA GLN A 22 -18.54 0.25 25.91
C GLN A 22 -17.33 0.87 25.19
N GLU A 23 -16.20 0.93 25.91
CA GLU A 23 -15.02 1.63 25.37
C GLU A 23 -14.55 0.91 24.11
N TRP A 24 -14.48 1.66 23.00
CA TRP A 24 -13.96 1.12 21.75
C TRP A 24 -12.47 0.80 21.88
N PRO A 25 -11.98 -0.36 21.34
CA PRO A 25 -12.72 -1.45 20.73
C PRO A 25 -13.19 -2.49 21.77
N ALA A 26 -14.40 -3.01 21.60
CA ALA A 26 -15.01 -4.01 22.45
C ALA A 26 -15.10 -5.41 21.80
N ARG A 27 -14.69 -5.52 20.55
CA ARG A 27 -14.70 -6.74 19.75
C ARG A 27 -13.54 -6.73 18.75
N PRO A 28 -13.19 -7.86 18.12
CA PRO A 28 -12.14 -7.92 17.10
C PRO A 28 -12.33 -6.92 15.96
N ILE A 29 -11.22 -6.39 15.46
CA ILE A 29 -11.15 -5.46 14.33
C ILE A 29 -10.77 -6.25 13.08
N THR A 30 -11.46 -6.02 11.97
CA THR A 30 -11.08 -6.56 10.65
C THR A 30 -10.10 -5.61 9.96
N PHE A 31 -8.93 -6.13 9.57
CA PHE A 31 -7.94 -5.39 8.82
C PHE A 31 -7.91 -5.92 7.38
N VAL A 32 -8.55 -5.19 6.49
CA VAL A 32 -8.67 -5.54 5.07
C VAL A 32 -7.36 -5.27 4.36
N VAL A 33 -6.79 -6.31 3.74
CA VAL A 33 -5.67 -6.25 2.83
C VAL A 33 -6.22 -6.40 1.41
N PRO A 34 -6.07 -5.39 0.52
CA PRO A 34 -6.69 -5.40 -0.81
C PRO A 34 -5.91 -6.23 -1.84
N PHE A 35 -5.16 -7.24 -1.38
CA PHE A 35 -4.31 -8.10 -2.20
C PHE A 35 -4.33 -9.54 -1.70
N ALA A 36 -3.81 -10.46 -2.52
CA ALA A 36 -3.71 -11.87 -2.16
C ALA A 36 -2.82 -12.10 -0.94
N ALA A 37 -3.13 -13.13 -0.17
CA ALA A 37 -2.33 -13.56 0.97
C ALA A 37 -0.90 -13.94 0.55
N GLY A 38 0.07 -13.69 1.44
CA GLY A 38 1.50 -13.97 1.22
C GLY A 38 2.23 -12.92 0.39
N GLY A 39 1.54 -11.91 -0.15
CA GLY A 39 2.19 -10.75 -0.80
C GLY A 39 2.80 -9.79 0.23
N GLY A 40 3.69 -8.90 -0.22
CA GLY A 40 4.42 -7.97 0.67
C GLY A 40 3.51 -7.11 1.56
N VAL A 41 2.37 -6.63 1.02
CA VAL A 41 1.39 -5.86 1.81
C VAL A 41 0.71 -6.74 2.87
N ASP A 42 0.38 -7.99 2.55
CA ASP A 42 -0.22 -8.93 3.51
C ASP A 42 0.75 -9.27 4.65
N VAL A 43 2.00 -9.57 4.33
CA VAL A 43 3.04 -9.87 5.34
C VAL A 43 3.25 -8.66 6.25
N SER A 44 3.39 -7.46 5.68
CA SER A 44 3.51 -6.21 6.44
C SER A 44 2.29 -5.95 7.34
N ALA A 45 1.07 -6.16 6.82
CA ALA A 45 -0.16 -5.99 7.58
C ALA A 45 -0.23 -6.94 8.77
N ARG A 46 0.14 -8.22 8.60
CA ARG A 46 0.12 -9.22 9.70
C ARG A 46 1.13 -8.91 10.79
N ILE A 47 2.32 -8.44 10.42
CA ILE A 47 3.34 -8.00 11.39
C ILE A 47 2.80 -6.84 12.24
N GLN A 48 2.18 -5.85 11.61
CA GLN A 48 1.62 -4.68 12.30
C GLN A 48 0.34 -5.01 13.07
N ALA A 49 -0.55 -5.86 12.53
CA ALA A 49 -1.81 -6.25 13.15
C ALA A 49 -1.61 -6.90 14.52
N LEU A 50 -0.58 -7.75 14.66
CA LEU A 50 -0.29 -8.42 15.93
C LEU A 50 -0.02 -7.38 17.04
N ARG A 51 0.93 -6.48 16.79
CA ARG A 51 1.33 -5.47 17.80
C ARG A 51 0.24 -4.42 18.04
N MET A 52 -0.44 -3.96 17.00
CA MET A 52 -1.58 -3.06 17.14
C MET A 52 -2.71 -3.70 17.96
N GLY A 53 -2.95 -5.00 17.78
CA GLY A 53 -3.96 -5.74 18.54
C GLY A 53 -3.65 -5.74 20.04
N GLU A 54 -2.40 -5.95 20.42
CA GLU A 54 -1.95 -5.85 21.82
C GLU A 54 -2.19 -4.44 22.38
N LEU A 55 -1.82 -3.40 21.63
CA LEU A 55 -1.98 -2.00 22.05
C LEU A 55 -3.44 -1.55 22.15
N LEU A 56 -4.30 -2.09 21.31
CA LEU A 56 -5.74 -1.79 21.32
C LEU A 56 -6.54 -2.68 22.28
N GLY A 57 -5.93 -3.75 22.79
CA GLY A 57 -6.60 -4.71 23.69
C GLY A 57 -7.63 -5.61 22.98
N GLN A 58 -7.57 -5.73 21.64
CA GLN A 58 -8.46 -6.56 20.85
C GLN A 58 -7.71 -7.20 19.66
N SER A 59 -8.10 -8.41 19.30
CA SER A 59 -7.52 -9.09 18.14
C SER A 59 -7.80 -8.32 16.85
N ILE A 60 -6.79 -8.24 15.97
CA ILE A 60 -6.94 -7.73 14.60
C ILE A 60 -6.88 -8.90 13.63
N LEU A 61 -7.98 -9.14 12.93
CA LEU A 61 -8.14 -10.22 11.96
C LEU A 61 -7.83 -9.71 10.56
N VAL A 62 -6.75 -10.22 9.96
CA VAL A 62 -6.37 -9.86 8.60
C VAL A 62 -7.23 -10.60 7.59
N GLU A 63 -7.92 -9.87 6.73
CA GLU A 63 -8.76 -10.39 5.66
C GLU A 63 -8.26 -9.93 4.29
N ASN A 64 -7.97 -10.86 3.39
CA ASN A 64 -7.50 -10.59 2.04
C ASN A 64 -8.68 -10.46 1.06
N VAL A 65 -8.84 -9.29 0.43
CA VAL A 65 -9.89 -8.99 -0.56
C VAL A 65 -9.23 -8.44 -1.83
N GLY A 66 -8.63 -9.34 -2.61
CA GLY A 66 -7.86 -8.99 -3.80
C GLY A 66 -8.67 -9.15 -5.08
N ALA A 67 -9.01 -8.04 -5.74
CA ALA A 67 -9.50 -7.99 -7.12
C ALA A 67 -9.38 -6.57 -7.67
N ALA A 68 -9.40 -6.41 -9.01
CA ALA A 68 -9.36 -5.11 -9.70
C ALA A 68 -8.23 -4.20 -9.16
N ALA A 69 -7.00 -4.70 -9.17
CA ALA A 69 -5.82 -4.01 -8.64
C ALA A 69 -6.00 -3.47 -7.20
N GLY A 70 -6.73 -4.21 -6.36
CA GLY A 70 -7.01 -3.85 -4.97
C GLY A 70 -8.24 -2.97 -4.76
N MET A 71 -8.91 -2.54 -5.83
CA MET A 71 -10.10 -1.68 -5.69
C MET A 71 -11.28 -2.38 -5.01
N ALA A 72 -11.42 -3.71 -5.14
CA ALA A 72 -12.49 -4.45 -4.46
C ALA A 72 -12.37 -4.35 -2.94
N GLY A 73 -11.16 -4.51 -2.39
CA GLY A 73 -10.89 -4.36 -0.96
C GLY A 73 -11.14 -2.93 -0.46
N GLY A 74 -10.67 -1.92 -1.23
CA GLY A 74 -10.95 -0.52 -0.94
C GLY A 74 -12.45 -0.20 -0.93
N ALA A 75 -13.19 -0.62 -1.96
CA ALA A 75 -14.63 -0.41 -2.05
C ALA A 75 -15.42 -1.09 -0.92
N ARG A 76 -14.97 -2.26 -0.45
CA ARG A 76 -15.57 -2.92 0.71
C ARG A 76 -15.44 -2.06 1.97
N VAL A 77 -14.26 -1.49 2.22
CA VAL A 77 -14.03 -0.64 3.39
C VAL A 77 -14.77 0.69 3.25
N ALA A 78 -14.73 1.33 2.08
CA ALA A 78 -15.47 2.57 1.81
C ALA A 78 -16.98 2.45 2.12
N LYS A 79 -17.56 1.25 1.98
CA LYS A 79 -18.98 0.95 2.24
C LYS A 79 -19.24 0.34 3.62
N ALA A 80 -18.22 0.12 4.43
CA ALA A 80 -18.38 -0.43 5.77
C ALA A 80 -18.94 0.61 6.75
N ALA A 81 -19.48 0.12 7.88
CA ALA A 81 -19.94 1.01 8.95
C ALA A 81 -18.75 1.84 9.50
N PRO A 82 -18.94 3.14 9.74
CA PRO A 82 -17.87 4.01 10.25
C PRO A 82 -17.72 3.90 11.79
N ASP A 83 -17.67 2.67 12.29
CA ASP A 83 -17.60 2.33 13.70
C ASP A 83 -16.19 1.93 14.19
N GLY A 84 -15.21 1.98 13.27
CA GLY A 84 -13.81 1.69 13.56
C GLY A 84 -13.44 0.20 13.54
N TYR A 85 -14.38 -0.71 13.26
CA TYR A 85 -14.11 -2.15 13.25
C TYR A 85 -13.70 -2.71 11.88
N THR A 86 -13.64 -1.86 10.87
CA THR A 86 -13.11 -2.24 9.55
C THR A 86 -12.03 -1.25 9.14
N LEU A 87 -10.79 -1.70 9.18
CA LEU A 87 -9.58 -0.94 8.83
C LEU A 87 -9.06 -1.42 7.48
N LEU A 88 -8.50 -0.53 6.68
CA LEU A 88 -7.86 -0.83 5.40
C LEU A 88 -6.38 -0.50 5.46
N ILE A 89 -5.53 -1.39 4.95
CA ILE A 89 -4.20 -0.99 4.47
C ILE A 89 -4.31 -0.68 2.97
N GLY A 90 -4.32 0.60 2.63
CA GLY A 90 -4.25 1.07 1.25
C GLY A 90 -2.81 1.36 0.85
N ASN A 91 -2.57 1.56 -0.43
CA ASN A 91 -1.27 1.95 -0.97
C ASN A 91 -1.41 2.90 -2.17
N SER A 92 -0.27 3.35 -2.73
CA SER A 92 -0.24 4.21 -3.92
C SER A 92 -1.10 3.66 -5.07
N GLY A 93 -1.11 2.33 -5.28
CA GLY A 93 -1.94 1.68 -6.31
C GLY A 93 -3.43 1.92 -6.08
N THR A 94 -3.90 1.56 -4.89
CA THR A 94 -5.33 1.62 -4.55
C THR A 94 -5.84 3.04 -4.35
N HIS A 95 -5.02 3.97 -3.84
CA HIS A 95 -5.48 5.30 -3.42
C HIS A 95 -4.96 6.45 -4.29
N ALA A 96 -3.92 6.24 -5.12
CA ALA A 96 -3.44 7.27 -6.04
C ALA A 96 -3.56 6.85 -7.51
N PHE A 97 -2.90 5.76 -7.92
CA PHE A 97 -2.84 5.34 -9.32
C PHE A 97 -4.23 5.07 -9.92
N ASN A 98 -5.03 4.26 -9.21
CA ASN A 98 -6.33 3.81 -9.68
C ASN A 98 -7.36 4.94 -9.80
N GLN A 99 -7.17 6.06 -9.10
CA GLN A 99 -8.06 7.22 -9.20
C GLN A 99 -8.00 7.89 -10.59
N SER A 100 -6.87 7.77 -11.28
CA SER A 100 -6.67 8.35 -12.62
C SER A 100 -6.66 7.30 -13.73
N LEU A 101 -6.36 6.05 -13.38
CA LEU A 101 -6.23 4.96 -14.33
C LEU A 101 -7.60 4.39 -14.76
N TYR A 102 -8.55 4.27 -13.82
CA TYR A 102 -9.88 3.77 -14.10
C TYR A 102 -10.83 4.90 -14.48
N LYS A 103 -11.58 4.72 -15.57
CA LYS A 103 -12.62 5.67 -16.01
C LYS A 103 -13.73 5.84 -14.96
N LYS A 104 -14.02 4.80 -14.21
CA LYS A 104 -15.01 4.77 -13.12
C LYS A 104 -14.43 4.03 -11.91
N PRO A 105 -13.64 4.71 -11.06
CA PRO A 105 -13.13 4.09 -9.83
C PRO A 105 -14.28 3.64 -8.94
N LEU A 106 -14.09 2.51 -8.23
CA LEU A 106 -15.14 1.94 -7.36
C LEU A 106 -15.38 2.77 -6.09
N TYR A 107 -14.52 3.72 -5.79
CA TYR A 107 -14.58 4.69 -4.69
C TYR A 107 -13.73 5.91 -5.02
N ASN A 108 -13.96 6.99 -4.31
CA ASN A 108 -13.11 8.16 -4.29
C ASN A 108 -12.17 8.07 -3.08
N ALA A 109 -10.85 8.02 -3.34
CA ALA A 109 -9.85 7.82 -2.28
C ALA A 109 -9.79 8.98 -1.26
N VAL A 110 -10.21 10.20 -1.65
CA VAL A 110 -10.18 11.39 -0.79
C VAL A 110 -11.44 11.52 0.05
N THR A 111 -12.62 11.23 -0.54
CA THR A 111 -13.91 11.53 0.09
C THR A 111 -14.57 10.35 0.81
N ASP A 112 -14.20 9.11 0.48
CA ASP A 112 -14.88 7.91 1.00
C ASP A 112 -14.17 7.27 2.20
N PHE A 113 -13.06 7.89 2.65
CA PHE A 113 -12.25 7.40 3.77
C PHE A 113 -11.90 8.51 4.77
N GLU A 114 -11.66 8.09 6.01
CA GLU A 114 -10.91 8.87 6.99
C GLU A 114 -9.45 8.40 6.97
N PRO A 115 -8.48 9.27 6.66
CA PRO A 115 -7.06 8.94 6.72
C PRO A 115 -6.65 8.67 8.17
N VAL A 116 -5.90 7.60 8.41
CA VAL A 116 -5.32 7.29 9.73
C VAL A 116 -3.87 7.72 9.78
N GLY A 117 -3.07 7.36 8.77
CA GLY A 117 -1.68 7.78 8.67
C GLY A 117 -0.88 6.96 7.68
N LEU A 118 0.20 7.53 7.17
CA LEU A 118 1.22 6.79 6.42
C LEU A 118 1.97 5.85 7.37
N ALA A 119 2.29 4.65 6.90
CA ALA A 119 2.97 3.65 7.70
C ALA A 119 4.37 3.33 7.17
N THR A 120 4.46 2.90 5.93
CA THR A 120 5.72 2.45 5.32
C THR A 120 5.80 2.87 3.86
N GLU A 121 7.02 2.92 3.34
CA GLU A 121 7.32 3.05 1.93
C GLU A 121 8.08 1.81 1.45
N SER A 122 7.80 1.38 0.22
CA SER A 122 8.44 0.26 -0.44
C SER A 122 9.08 0.76 -1.74
N PRO A 123 10.35 1.08 -1.73
CA PRO A 123 11.06 1.43 -2.95
C PRO A 123 11.01 0.32 -3.99
N ARG A 124 11.15 0.68 -5.25
CA ARG A 124 11.22 -0.26 -6.35
C ARG A 124 12.66 -0.54 -6.73
N ILE A 125 12.87 -1.74 -7.27
CA ILE A 125 14.13 -2.15 -7.86
C ILE A 125 13.89 -2.51 -9.33
N LEU A 126 14.65 -1.89 -10.21
CA LEU A 126 14.69 -2.22 -11.63
C LEU A 126 15.58 -3.44 -11.81
N ILE A 127 14.99 -4.53 -12.27
CA ILE A 127 15.67 -5.81 -12.50
C ILE A 127 15.42 -6.30 -13.91
N ALA A 128 16.39 -7.00 -14.48
CA ALA A 128 16.33 -7.56 -15.83
C ALA A 128 16.64 -9.06 -15.83
N ARG A 129 16.22 -9.77 -16.90
CA ARG A 129 16.57 -11.17 -17.11
C ARG A 129 18.10 -11.35 -17.12
N LYS A 130 18.55 -12.52 -16.65
CA LYS A 130 19.97 -12.79 -16.36
C LYS A 130 20.87 -12.65 -17.58
N ASP A 131 20.40 -13.07 -18.75
CA ASP A 131 21.14 -13.09 -20.02
C ASP A 131 21.07 -11.79 -20.82
N LEU A 132 20.31 -10.77 -20.35
CA LEU A 132 20.24 -9.47 -21.02
C LEU A 132 21.64 -8.83 -21.10
N PRO A 133 22.09 -8.35 -22.29
CA PRO A 133 23.47 -7.84 -22.47
C PRO A 133 23.62 -6.41 -21.95
N ALA A 134 23.30 -6.18 -20.69
CA ALA A 134 23.48 -4.93 -19.95
C ALA A 134 23.71 -5.23 -18.49
N SER A 135 24.58 -4.47 -17.82
CA SER A 135 24.92 -4.60 -16.40
C SER A 135 24.86 -3.28 -15.65
N THR A 136 24.78 -2.16 -16.35
CA THR A 136 24.61 -0.81 -15.81
C THR A 136 23.31 -0.21 -16.33
N LEU A 137 22.80 0.83 -15.65
CA LEU A 137 21.61 1.55 -16.10
C LEU A 137 21.80 2.17 -17.49
N THR A 138 23.00 2.71 -17.77
CA THR A 138 23.31 3.29 -19.09
C THR A 138 23.24 2.25 -20.20
N GLU A 139 23.86 1.09 -20.02
CA GLU A 139 23.82 -0.02 -20.96
C GLU A 139 22.38 -0.54 -21.15
N PHE A 140 21.63 -0.62 -20.04
CA PHE A 140 20.23 -1.06 -20.06
C PHE A 140 19.32 -0.10 -20.86
N ILE A 141 19.48 1.20 -20.66
CA ILE A 141 18.78 2.23 -21.43
C ILE A 141 19.12 2.13 -22.91
N ALA A 142 20.41 1.96 -23.25
CA ALA A 142 20.85 1.79 -24.64
C ALA A 142 20.24 0.53 -25.26
N TYR A 143 20.22 -0.59 -24.52
CA TYR A 143 19.57 -1.82 -24.96
C TYR A 143 18.09 -1.63 -25.26
N LEU A 144 17.32 -1.03 -24.33
CA LEU A 144 15.89 -0.81 -24.52
C LEU A 144 15.59 0.06 -25.73
N LYS A 145 16.37 1.13 -25.95
CA LYS A 145 16.22 2.00 -27.14
C LYS A 145 16.53 1.27 -28.46
N ALA A 146 17.50 0.37 -28.44
CA ALA A 146 17.85 -0.42 -29.63
C ALA A 146 16.82 -1.54 -29.93
N HIS A 147 16.07 -1.99 -28.92
CA HIS A 147 15.13 -3.12 -29.01
C HIS A 147 13.68 -2.71 -28.69
N GLU A 148 13.33 -1.45 -28.80
CA GLU A 148 12.04 -0.89 -28.38
C GLU A 148 10.83 -1.67 -28.93
N ALA A 149 10.90 -2.11 -30.19
CA ALA A 149 9.82 -2.86 -30.83
C ALA A 149 9.61 -4.28 -30.28
N THR A 150 10.60 -4.86 -29.59
CA THR A 150 10.58 -6.26 -29.14
C THR A 150 10.73 -6.40 -27.65
N ALA A 151 11.30 -5.41 -26.96
CA ALA A 151 11.48 -5.43 -25.52
C ALA A 151 10.14 -5.43 -24.79
N GLN A 152 10.08 -6.16 -23.66
CA GLN A 152 8.87 -6.31 -22.86
C GLN A 152 9.16 -6.12 -21.38
N PHE A 153 8.27 -5.42 -20.69
CA PHE A 153 8.29 -5.37 -19.24
C PHE A 153 7.06 -6.00 -18.61
N GLY A 154 7.26 -6.70 -17.49
CA GLY A 154 6.18 -7.35 -16.76
C GLY A 154 5.74 -6.54 -15.54
N SER A 155 4.47 -6.68 -15.17
CA SER A 155 3.93 -6.16 -13.92
C SER A 155 2.88 -7.08 -13.30
N ALA A 156 2.57 -6.87 -12.03
CA ALA A 156 1.51 -7.59 -11.31
C ALA A 156 0.08 -7.22 -11.77
N GLY A 157 -0.05 -6.53 -12.88
CA GLY A 157 -1.30 -6.07 -13.48
C GLY A 157 -1.30 -4.57 -13.75
N VAL A 158 -2.24 -4.13 -14.60
CA VAL A 158 -2.43 -2.71 -14.91
C VAL A 158 -2.79 -1.95 -13.63
N GLY A 159 -2.09 -0.85 -13.34
CA GLY A 159 -2.29 -0.06 -12.11
C GLY A 159 -1.64 -0.63 -10.85
N ALA A 160 -0.97 -1.78 -10.94
CA ALA A 160 -0.23 -2.31 -9.81
C ALA A 160 1.00 -1.44 -9.48
N GLY A 161 1.47 -1.53 -8.23
CA GLY A 161 2.68 -0.84 -7.79
C GLY A 161 3.97 -1.26 -8.50
N THR A 162 3.93 -2.31 -9.32
CA THR A 162 5.01 -2.75 -10.21
C THR A 162 4.81 -2.30 -11.66
N HIS A 163 3.66 -1.69 -11.99
CA HIS A 163 3.35 -1.19 -13.33
C HIS A 163 3.83 0.26 -13.52
N LEU A 164 3.23 1.20 -12.78
CA LEU A 164 3.48 2.63 -12.98
C LEU A 164 4.94 3.06 -12.75
N PRO A 165 5.72 2.46 -11.83
CA PRO A 165 7.16 2.72 -11.76
C PRO A 165 7.91 2.41 -13.06
N CYS A 166 7.58 1.31 -13.74
CA CYS A 166 8.17 1.02 -15.04
C CYS A 166 7.69 1.99 -16.14
N VAL A 167 6.42 2.41 -16.09
CA VAL A 167 5.91 3.46 -16.98
C VAL A 167 6.65 4.78 -16.78
N LEU A 168 6.84 5.20 -15.51
CA LEU A 168 7.63 6.38 -15.17
C LEU A 168 9.06 6.29 -15.72
N PHE A 169 9.72 5.15 -15.51
CA PHE A 169 11.05 4.89 -16.05
C PHE A 169 11.07 5.00 -17.58
N ASN A 170 10.14 4.33 -18.27
CA ASN A 170 10.05 4.34 -19.74
C ASN A 170 9.82 5.75 -20.31
N LEU A 171 8.94 6.53 -19.68
CA LEU A 171 8.73 7.93 -20.04
C LEU A 171 9.99 8.76 -19.88
N ALA A 172 10.71 8.59 -18.78
CA ALA A 172 11.93 9.35 -18.47
C ALA A 172 13.06 9.06 -19.47
N ILE A 173 13.16 7.84 -20.00
CA ILE A 173 14.15 7.47 -21.01
C ILE A 173 13.66 7.69 -22.43
N GLY A 174 12.39 8.05 -22.64
CA GLY A 174 11.78 8.23 -23.96
C GLY A 174 11.69 6.93 -24.76
N ALA A 175 11.39 5.79 -24.10
CA ALA A 175 11.21 4.48 -24.74
C ALA A 175 9.76 3.97 -24.59
N ASN A 176 9.21 3.42 -25.68
CA ASN A 176 7.87 2.83 -25.70
C ASN A 176 7.95 1.30 -25.68
N VAL A 177 8.15 0.73 -24.49
CA VAL A 177 8.31 -0.71 -24.29
C VAL A 177 6.97 -1.37 -24.03
N THR A 178 6.74 -2.54 -24.63
CA THR A 178 5.50 -3.31 -24.49
C THR A 178 5.28 -3.79 -23.05
N HIS A 179 4.11 -3.50 -22.48
CA HIS A 179 3.71 -3.98 -21.16
C HIS A 179 3.03 -5.36 -21.23
N VAL A 180 3.46 -6.28 -20.38
CA VAL A 180 2.86 -7.60 -20.19
C VAL A 180 2.27 -7.69 -18.77
N PRO A 181 0.93 -7.60 -18.61
CA PRO A 181 0.28 -7.69 -17.31
C PRO A 181 0.09 -9.13 -16.85
N TYR A 182 0.40 -9.40 -15.57
CA TYR A 182 0.20 -10.69 -14.92
C TYR A 182 -0.78 -10.57 -13.73
N ARG A 183 -1.20 -11.73 -13.19
CA ARG A 183 -2.04 -11.80 -12.00
C ARG A 183 -1.19 -11.86 -10.72
N GLY A 184 -0.31 -10.87 -10.50
CA GLY A 184 0.57 -10.79 -9.35
C GLY A 184 2.05 -10.88 -9.70
N GLU A 185 2.93 -10.55 -8.74
CA GLU A 185 4.38 -10.42 -8.94
C GLU A 185 5.09 -11.77 -9.14
N GLY A 186 4.59 -12.84 -8.51
CA GLY A 186 5.19 -14.17 -8.62
C GLY A 186 5.28 -14.69 -10.07
N PRO A 187 4.17 -14.72 -10.83
CA PRO A 187 4.19 -15.11 -12.24
C PRO A 187 5.10 -14.23 -13.11
N VAL A 188 5.15 -12.90 -12.85
CA VAL A 188 6.09 -11.99 -13.53
C VAL A 188 7.53 -12.43 -13.32
N MET A 189 7.88 -12.68 -12.06
CA MET A 189 9.23 -13.09 -11.68
C MET A 189 9.63 -14.43 -12.34
N GLN A 190 8.72 -15.37 -12.43
CA GLN A 190 8.97 -16.64 -13.12
C GLN A 190 9.27 -16.44 -14.61
N ASP A 191 8.51 -15.58 -15.28
CA ASP A 191 8.73 -15.30 -16.70
C ASP A 191 9.98 -14.44 -16.94
N LEU A 192 10.34 -13.56 -16.03
CA LEU A 192 11.59 -12.83 -16.05
C LEU A 192 12.81 -13.77 -15.90
N ILE A 193 12.77 -14.68 -14.92
CA ILE A 193 13.81 -15.69 -14.72
C ILE A 193 13.90 -16.63 -15.93
N GLY A 194 12.75 -16.97 -16.52
CA GLY A 194 12.66 -17.80 -17.73
C GLY A 194 13.01 -17.07 -19.02
N GLY A 195 13.34 -15.78 -18.99
CA GLY A 195 13.75 -15.00 -20.17
C GLY A 195 12.61 -14.68 -21.13
N ARG A 196 11.32 -14.81 -20.72
CA ARG A 196 10.16 -14.50 -21.55
C ARG A 196 9.82 -13.03 -21.62
N ILE A 197 10.25 -12.25 -20.62
CA ILE A 197 10.19 -10.78 -20.58
C ILE A 197 11.58 -10.24 -20.22
N ASP A 198 11.84 -8.98 -20.56
CA ASP A 198 13.18 -8.40 -20.41
C ASP A 198 13.44 -7.80 -19.03
N TYR A 199 12.43 -7.16 -18.42
CA TYR A 199 12.59 -6.51 -17.11
C TYR A 199 11.28 -6.28 -16.36
N MET A 200 11.42 -5.86 -15.11
CA MET A 200 10.33 -5.37 -14.28
C MET A 200 10.84 -4.39 -13.22
N CYS A 201 9.93 -3.55 -12.70
CA CYS A 201 10.15 -2.72 -11.52
C CYS A 201 9.54 -3.44 -10.31
N ALA A 202 10.33 -4.36 -9.74
CA ALA A 202 9.89 -5.27 -8.69
C ALA A 202 9.71 -4.54 -7.34
N THR A 203 8.98 -5.16 -6.43
CA THR A 203 9.10 -4.79 -5.01
C THR A 203 10.53 -5.06 -4.56
N ILE A 204 11.05 -4.22 -3.66
CA ILE A 204 12.43 -4.37 -3.21
C ILE A 204 12.65 -5.74 -2.55
N GLN A 205 11.65 -6.27 -1.84
CA GLN A 205 11.71 -7.56 -1.15
C GLN A 205 11.96 -8.71 -2.13
N THR A 206 11.12 -8.80 -3.17
CA THR A 206 11.19 -9.89 -4.13
C THR A 206 12.37 -9.70 -5.09
N GLY A 207 12.61 -8.48 -5.55
CA GLY A 207 13.70 -8.18 -6.48
C GLY A 207 15.09 -8.39 -5.87
N ALA A 208 15.34 -7.86 -4.67
CA ALA A 208 16.62 -8.00 -4.00
C ALA A 208 16.97 -9.47 -3.70
N ALA A 209 15.97 -10.27 -3.30
CA ALA A 209 16.17 -11.71 -3.06
C ALA A 209 16.64 -12.43 -4.33
N GLN A 210 16.01 -12.17 -5.48
CA GLN A 210 16.35 -12.81 -6.74
C GLN A 210 17.70 -12.34 -7.31
N VAL A 211 18.04 -11.06 -7.11
CA VAL A 211 19.37 -10.53 -7.47
C VAL A 211 20.46 -11.19 -6.65
N LYS A 212 20.28 -11.31 -5.31
CA LYS A 212 21.25 -11.98 -4.42
C LYS A 212 21.47 -13.45 -4.78
N GLN A 213 20.42 -14.13 -5.26
CA GLN A 213 20.49 -15.52 -5.74
C GLN A 213 21.10 -15.63 -7.15
N GLY A 214 21.36 -14.52 -7.83
CA GLY A 214 21.84 -14.49 -9.21
C GLY A 214 20.85 -15.02 -10.23
N ALA A 215 19.56 -15.07 -9.90
CA ALA A 215 18.50 -15.51 -10.80
C ALA A 215 18.14 -14.42 -11.83
N VAL A 216 18.28 -13.17 -11.47
CA VAL A 216 18.07 -11.98 -12.33
C VAL A 216 19.20 -10.97 -12.12
N LYS A 217 19.34 -9.98 -13.01
CA LYS A 217 20.25 -8.86 -12.85
C LYS A 217 19.58 -7.70 -12.12
N GLY A 218 20.24 -7.14 -11.11
CA GLY A 218 19.90 -5.84 -10.55
C GLY A 218 20.45 -4.73 -11.43
N ILE A 219 19.61 -3.80 -11.87
CA ILE A 219 20.01 -2.66 -12.71
C ILE A 219 20.15 -1.39 -11.85
N ALA A 220 19.13 -1.05 -11.08
CA ALA A 220 19.13 0.12 -10.20
C ALA A 220 18.08 0.03 -9.11
N VAL A 221 18.28 0.71 -8.00
CA VAL A 221 17.23 0.98 -7.02
C VAL A 221 16.54 2.29 -7.41
N MET A 222 15.22 2.30 -7.45
CA MET A 222 14.41 3.49 -7.77
C MET A 222 14.05 4.26 -6.48
N ALA A 223 15.08 4.73 -5.76
CA ALA A 223 14.98 5.46 -4.51
C ALA A 223 15.98 6.63 -4.49
N GLU A 224 15.76 7.60 -3.60
CA GLU A 224 16.66 8.76 -3.42
C GLU A 224 18.03 8.35 -2.89
N LYS A 225 18.10 7.26 -2.11
CA LYS A 225 19.34 6.74 -1.50
C LYS A 225 19.41 5.23 -1.61
N ARG A 226 20.64 4.68 -1.49
CA ARG A 226 20.87 3.24 -1.44
C ARG A 226 20.13 2.59 -0.28
N LEU A 227 19.74 1.34 -0.46
CA LEU A 227 19.02 0.56 0.53
C LEU A 227 19.94 -0.48 1.17
N PRO A 228 19.87 -0.68 2.50
CA PRO A 228 20.73 -1.66 3.19
C PRO A 228 20.52 -3.10 2.73
N ILE A 229 19.32 -3.40 2.21
CA ILE A 229 18.94 -4.75 1.77
C ILE A 229 19.74 -5.23 0.55
N ILE A 230 20.32 -4.34 -0.25
CA ILE A 230 21.06 -4.71 -1.45
C ILE A 230 22.14 -3.66 -1.77
N ASP A 231 23.34 -4.12 -2.09
CA ASP A 231 24.39 -3.24 -2.62
C ASP A 231 24.16 -3.00 -4.13
N LEU A 232 23.33 -2.02 -4.43
CA LEU A 232 23.02 -1.61 -5.78
C LEU A 232 22.82 -0.09 -5.81
N ALA A 233 23.41 0.56 -6.83
CA ALA A 233 23.30 2.00 -7.02
C ALA A 233 21.85 2.40 -7.34
N THR A 234 21.48 3.64 -6.94
CA THR A 234 20.19 4.21 -7.29
C THR A 234 20.17 4.69 -8.75
N THR A 235 18.98 4.93 -9.28
CA THR A 235 18.82 5.55 -10.61
C THR A 235 19.46 6.92 -10.66
N GLY A 236 19.36 7.73 -9.60
CA GLY A 236 19.99 9.05 -9.49
C GLY A 236 21.51 8.99 -9.47
N GLU A 237 22.12 8.05 -8.71
CA GLU A 237 23.57 7.83 -8.70
C GLU A 237 24.11 7.39 -10.08
N GLN A 238 23.27 6.75 -10.90
CA GLN A 238 23.61 6.31 -12.25
C GLN A 238 23.20 7.34 -13.33
N GLY A 239 22.86 8.59 -12.94
CA GLY A 239 22.61 9.70 -13.85
C GLY A 239 21.17 9.87 -14.33
N LEU A 240 20.20 9.09 -13.81
CA LEU A 240 18.78 9.21 -14.13
C LEU A 240 18.00 9.60 -12.86
N ALA A 241 17.89 10.91 -12.60
CA ALA A 241 17.08 11.44 -11.53
C ALA A 241 15.59 11.60 -11.94
N GLY A 242 14.68 11.72 -10.97
CA GLY A 242 13.27 11.97 -11.20
C GLY A 242 12.44 10.71 -11.51
N VAL A 243 13.06 9.54 -11.40
CA VAL A 243 12.38 8.24 -11.58
C VAL A 243 12.28 7.45 -10.26
N GLU A 244 12.47 8.15 -9.15
CA GLU A 244 12.27 7.57 -7.84
C GLU A 244 10.81 7.11 -7.71
N ALA A 245 10.64 5.84 -7.38
CA ALA A 245 9.33 5.20 -7.28
C ALA A 245 9.26 4.37 -6.02
N SER A 246 8.64 4.94 -5.01
CA SER A 246 8.24 4.23 -3.80
C SER A 246 6.73 4.04 -3.78
N VAL A 247 6.29 2.86 -3.40
CA VAL A 247 4.87 2.60 -3.12
C VAL A 247 4.67 2.71 -1.62
N TRP A 248 4.00 3.76 -1.21
CA TRP A 248 3.63 3.94 0.19
C TRP A 248 2.46 3.04 0.58
N ASN A 249 2.42 2.65 1.85
CA ASN A 249 1.29 2.01 2.50
C ASN A 249 0.78 2.93 3.60
N ALA A 250 -0.53 3.03 3.71
CA ALA A 250 -1.21 3.87 4.67
C ALA A 250 -2.48 3.19 5.20
N PHE A 251 -2.93 3.61 6.37
CA PHE A 251 -4.13 3.08 6.98
C PHE A 251 -5.29 4.05 6.80
N PHE A 252 -6.46 3.46 6.54
CA PHE A 252 -7.70 4.17 6.26
C PHE A 252 -8.87 3.51 6.98
N LEU A 253 -9.82 4.33 7.41
CA LEU A 253 -11.11 3.93 7.96
C LEU A 253 -12.25 4.42 7.05
N PRO A 254 -13.46 3.86 7.13
CA PRO A 254 -14.60 4.38 6.39
C PRO A 254 -14.87 5.85 6.71
N LYS A 255 -15.34 6.61 5.73
CA LYS A 255 -15.73 8.02 5.92
C LYS A 255 -16.79 8.16 7.03
N GLY A 256 -16.62 9.17 7.89
CA GLY A 256 -17.49 9.42 9.03
C GLY A 256 -17.12 8.64 10.30
N THR A 257 -16.02 7.88 10.31
CA THR A 257 -15.49 7.27 11.55
C THR A 257 -15.16 8.37 12.56
N PRO A 258 -15.61 8.26 13.82
CA PRO A 258 -15.36 9.28 14.85
C PRO A 258 -13.86 9.60 15.02
N ALA A 259 -13.53 10.89 15.09
CA ALA A 259 -12.16 11.35 15.21
C ALA A 259 -11.38 10.74 16.40
N ALA A 260 -12.07 10.41 17.49
CA ALA A 260 -11.48 9.74 18.65
C ALA A 260 -10.99 8.33 18.30
N ILE A 261 -11.74 7.59 17.47
CA ILE A 261 -11.36 6.25 16.98
C ILE A 261 -10.19 6.37 16.01
N VAL A 262 -10.25 7.31 15.05
CA VAL A 262 -9.14 7.57 14.11
C VAL A 262 -7.84 7.83 14.88
N ARG A 263 -7.88 8.71 15.89
CA ARG A 263 -6.70 9.00 16.73
C ARG A 263 -6.21 7.79 17.50
N LYS A 264 -7.12 6.97 18.08
CA LYS A 264 -6.74 5.77 18.83
C LYS A 264 -6.05 4.73 17.92
N VAL A 265 -6.56 4.53 16.71
CA VAL A 265 -5.92 3.66 15.68
C VAL A 265 -4.56 4.25 15.24
N ASN A 266 -4.48 5.55 14.99
CA ASN A 266 -3.24 6.22 14.63
C ASN A 266 -2.16 6.09 15.70
N THR A 267 -2.53 6.27 16.99
CA THR A 267 -1.62 6.10 18.13
C THR A 267 -1.10 4.67 18.20
N ALA A 268 -1.96 3.66 18.04
CA ALA A 268 -1.56 2.26 18.02
C ALA A 268 -0.66 1.92 16.83
N MET A 269 -0.98 2.43 15.63
CA MET A 269 -0.14 2.30 14.43
C MET A 269 1.25 2.91 14.66
N SER A 270 1.32 4.15 15.14
CA SER A 270 2.59 4.86 15.36
C SER A 270 3.45 4.16 16.40
N ALA A 271 2.87 3.75 17.54
CA ALA A 271 3.57 2.99 18.55
C ALA A 271 4.05 1.62 18.06
N THR A 272 3.29 0.98 17.16
CA THR A 272 3.70 -0.27 16.49
C THR A 272 4.93 -0.04 15.61
N LEU A 273 4.96 1.04 14.84
CA LEU A 273 6.09 1.39 13.98
C LEU A 273 7.33 1.87 14.76
N ASP A 274 7.17 2.30 16.00
CA ASP A 274 8.26 2.66 16.91
C ASP A 274 8.79 1.47 17.72
N ASP A 275 8.08 0.34 17.75
CA ASP A 275 8.52 -0.88 18.41
C ASP A 275 9.77 -1.45 17.68
N PRO A 276 10.93 -1.60 18.38
CA PRO A 276 12.18 -2.01 17.74
C PRO A 276 12.10 -3.38 17.05
N ALA A 277 11.33 -4.33 17.58
CA ALA A 277 11.21 -5.66 17.00
C ALA A 277 10.35 -5.63 15.70
N ILE A 278 9.27 -4.84 15.70
CA ILE A 278 8.44 -4.63 14.51
C ILE A 278 9.23 -3.88 13.45
N ARG A 279 9.93 -2.81 13.83
CA ARG A 279 10.79 -2.03 12.96
C ARG A 279 11.82 -2.91 12.25
N ALA A 280 12.58 -3.69 13.00
CA ALA A 280 13.58 -4.59 12.43
C ALA A 280 12.97 -5.56 11.40
N ARG A 281 11.82 -6.15 11.70
CA ARG A 281 11.14 -7.08 10.79
C ARG A 281 10.62 -6.40 9.52
N LEU A 282 10.14 -5.16 9.60
CA LEU A 282 9.69 -4.41 8.42
C LEU A 282 10.89 -3.97 7.56
N GLU A 283 11.99 -3.54 8.19
CA GLU A 283 13.23 -3.15 7.52
C GLU A 283 13.93 -4.36 6.87
N GLU A 284 13.89 -5.55 7.48
CA GLU A 284 14.35 -6.80 6.85
C GLU A 284 13.59 -7.14 5.57
N LEU A 285 12.32 -6.73 5.48
CA LEU A 285 11.53 -6.81 4.26
C LEU A 285 11.85 -5.69 3.26
N GLY A 286 12.82 -4.80 3.54
CA GLY A 286 13.16 -3.66 2.71
C GLY A 286 12.12 -2.55 2.72
N LEU A 287 11.23 -2.52 3.72
CA LEU A 287 10.29 -1.43 3.91
C LEU A 287 10.97 -0.29 4.66
N GLU A 288 10.80 0.92 4.19
CA GLU A 288 11.19 2.14 4.91
C GLU A 288 10.00 2.57 5.78
N ILE A 289 10.24 2.72 7.08
CA ILE A 289 9.22 3.24 8.01
C ILE A 289 9.23 4.75 7.91
N VAL A 290 8.07 5.35 7.61
CA VAL A 290 7.98 6.81 7.48
C VAL A 290 8.25 7.50 8.83
N PRO A 291 8.88 8.68 8.83
CA PRO A 291 9.17 9.41 10.05
C PRO A 291 7.87 9.88 10.74
N PRO A 292 7.89 10.12 12.07
CA PRO A 292 6.70 10.38 12.87
C PRO A 292 5.81 11.51 12.36
N GLU A 293 6.39 12.59 11.84
CA GLU A 293 5.67 13.76 11.29
C GLU A 293 4.81 13.42 10.08
N ARG A 294 5.14 12.34 9.34
CA ARG A 294 4.37 11.86 8.19
C ARG A 294 3.29 10.82 8.54
N ARG A 295 3.24 10.37 9.79
CA ARG A 295 2.30 9.33 10.26
C ARG A 295 0.95 9.89 10.70
N THR A 296 0.76 11.21 10.70
CA THR A 296 -0.47 11.83 11.18
C THR A 296 -1.61 11.77 10.17
N PRO A 297 -2.89 11.73 10.63
CA PRO A 297 -4.04 11.81 9.76
C PRO A 297 -4.03 13.08 8.91
N GLU A 298 -3.62 14.19 9.48
CA GLU A 298 -3.55 15.51 8.83
C GLU A 298 -2.53 15.51 7.69
N TYR A 299 -1.35 14.91 7.92
CA TYR A 299 -0.35 14.76 6.85
C TYR A 299 -0.90 13.93 5.69
N LEU A 300 -1.48 12.76 5.98
CA LEU A 300 -2.03 11.88 4.94
C LEU A 300 -3.18 12.56 4.18
N ALA A 301 -4.03 13.33 4.85
CA ALA A 301 -5.11 14.09 4.22
C ALA A 301 -4.61 15.13 3.22
N GLN A 302 -3.45 15.75 3.47
CA GLN A 302 -2.81 16.72 2.56
C GLN A 302 -1.99 16.02 1.47
N TYR A 303 -1.30 14.93 1.82
CA TYR A 303 -0.40 14.20 0.93
C TYR A 303 -1.16 13.46 -0.18
N LEU A 304 -2.28 12.81 0.15
CA LEU A 304 -3.02 11.96 -0.79
C LEU A 304 -3.51 12.70 -2.05
N PRO A 305 -4.13 13.88 -1.98
CA PRO A 305 -4.51 14.61 -3.19
C PRO A 305 -3.33 14.97 -4.09
N ALA A 306 -2.20 15.37 -3.49
CA ALA A 306 -0.99 15.70 -4.25
C ALA A 306 -0.40 14.47 -4.96
N GLU A 307 -0.43 13.30 -4.32
CA GLU A 307 -0.01 12.04 -4.93
C GLU A 307 -0.95 11.61 -6.08
N ILE A 308 -2.25 11.77 -5.91
CA ILE A 308 -3.21 11.50 -6.99
C ILE A 308 -2.90 12.38 -8.21
N GLU A 309 -2.67 13.68 -8.00
CA GLU A 309 -2.34 14.62 -9.08
C GLU A 309 -0.99 14.27 -9.75
N ARG A 310 0.03 13.96 -8.95
CA ARG A 310 1.35 13.54 -9.45
C ARG A 310 1.22 12.35 -10.39
N TRP A 311 0.54 11.30 -9.97
CA TRP A 311 0.39 10.07 -10.74
C TRP A 311 -0.59 10.23 -11.91
N ALA A 312 -1.59 11.09 -11.80
CA ALA A 312 -2.46 11.44 -12.91
C ALA A 312 -1.67 11.99 -14.12
N LYS A 313 -0.70 12.89 -13.87
CA LYS A 313 0.18 13.43 -14.91
C LYS A 313 0.96 12.32 -15.63
N ILE A 314 1.47 11.32 -14.89
CA ILE A 314 2.20 10.17 -15.45
C ILE A 314 1.27 9.28 -16.27
N VAL A 315 0.09 8.94 -15.73
CA VAL A 315 -0.93 8.13 -16.40
C VAL A 315 -1.35 8.78 -17.73
N HIS A 316 -1.64 10.09 -17.70
CA HIS A 316 -2.03 10.83 -18.90
C HIS A 316 -0.89 10.94 -19.93
N ALA A 317 0.34 11.22 -19.48
CA ALA A 317 1.51 11.31 -20.37
C ALA A 317 1.81 9.97 -21.05
N ALA A 318 1.56 8.85 -20.36
CA ALA A 318 1.72 7.51 -20.90
C ALA A 318 0.54 7.05 -21.78
N GLY A 319 -0.57 7.79 -21.81
CA GLY A 319 -1.77 7.41 -22.58
C GLY A 319 -2.41 6.10 -22.13
N ILE A 320 -2.21 5.70 -20.87
CA ILE A 320 -2.72 4.44 -20.32
C ILE A 320 -4.04 4.63 -19.58
N SER A 321 -4.91 3.63 -19.69
CA SER A 321 -6.17 3.56 -18.94
C SER A 321 -6.50 2.11 -18.60
N ALA A 322 -7.24 1.90 -17.51
CA ALA A 322 -7.91 0.63 -17.20
C ALA A 322 -9.42 0.78 -17.45
N GLU A 323 -10.04 -0.29 -17.92
CA GLU A 323 -11.50 -0.35 -18.17
C GLU A 323 -12.29 -0.52 -16.86
#